data_3c533ea20f417e5b6ce35857ccb6d1c5
#
_entry.id   3c533ea20f417e5b6ce35857ccb6d1c5
#
_cell.length_a   1.000
_cell.length_b   1.000
_cell.length_c   1.000
_cell.angle_alpha   90.00
_cell.angle_beta   90.00
_cell.angle_gamma   90.00
#
_symmetry.space_group_name_H-M   'P 1'
#
loop_
_entity.id
_entity.type
_entity.pdbx_description
1 polymer ?
#
loop_
_entity_poly.entity_id
_entity_poly.type
_entity_poly.pdbx_seq_one_letter_code
_entity_poly.pdbx_strand_id
1 'polypeptide(L)' 'MKKTKVRYPIVIEKAESNYAAYVPDLPGCVATGQTREETEQQIREAIELHLRGMREDGLPIPEAVSQVEYVEVPA' A
#
# COMPACT_ATOMS: atom_id res chain seq x y z
N MET A 1 -10.33 -4.32 24.55
CA MET A 1 -9.36 -5.01 23.70
C MET A 1 -8.80 -4.06 22.65
N LYS A 2 -7.50 -4.01 22.55
CA LYS A 2 -6.85 -3.12 21.59
C LYS A 2 -6.82 -3.74 20.20
N LYS A 3 -7.11 -2.94 19.18
CA LYS A 3 -6.88 -3.34 17.81
C LYS A 3 -5.40 -3.22 17.51
N THR A 4 -4.83 -4.27 16.95
CA THR A 4 -3.47 -4.21 16.45
C THR A 4 -3.47 -3.48 15.12
N LYS A 5 -2.66 -2.44 15.02
CA LYS A 5 -2.50 -1.72 13.76
C LYS A 5 -1.31 -2.26 13.02
N VAL A 6 -1.47 -2.46 11.74
CA VAL A 6 -0.37 -2.84 10.87
C VAL A 6 -0.05 -1.66 9.97
N ARG A 7 1.21 -1.56 9.59
CA ARG A 7 1.69 -0.49 8.72
C ARG A 7 2.43 -1.10 7.56
N TYR A 8 2.11 -0.63 6.37
CA TYR A 8 2.80 -1.07 5.16
C TYR A 8 3.35 0.13 4.43
N PRO A 9 4.56 0.07 3.94
CA PRO A 9 5.03 1.09 3.02
C PRO A 9 4.28 0.96 1.71
N ILE A 10 3.94 2.09 1.12
CA ILE A 10 3.31 2.12 -0.20
C ILE A 10 4.22 2.92 -1.12
N VAL A 11 4.13 2.63 -2.41
CA VAL A 11 4.84 3.38 -3.43
C VAL A 11 3.80 4.08 -4.28
N ILE A 12 3.93 5.39 -4.43
CA ILE A 12 3.04 6.19 -5.26
C ILE A 12 3.86 6.75 -6.41
N GLU A 13 3.41 6.50 -7.62
CA GLU A 13 4.10 6.95 -8.82
C GLU A 13 3.18 7.82 -9.65
N LYS A 14 3.74 8.91 -10.19
CA LYS A 14 2.99 9.78 -11.07
C LYS A 14 3.16 9.28 -12.51
N ALA A 15 2.04 9.06 -13.18
CA ALA A 15 2.02 8.74 -14.60
C ALA A 15 1.60 10.00 -15.37
N GLU A 16 1.42 9.87 -16.69
CA GLU A 16 1.09 11.03 -17.52
C GLU A 16 -0.21 11.71 -17.11
N SER A 17 -1.25 10.91 -16.81
CA SER A 17 -2.57 11.48 -16.57
C SER A 17 -3.14 11.12 -15.19
N ASN A 18 -2.43 10.33 -14.41
CA ASN A 18 -2.93 9.95 -13.09
C ASN A 18 -1.79 9.53 -12.19
N TYR A 19 -2.15 9.05 -11.01
CA TYR A 19 -1.20 8.47 -10.06
C TYR A 19 -1.55 7.01 -9.87
N ALA A 20 -0.55 6.20 -9.56
CA ALA A 20 -0.74 4.79 -9.26
C ALA A 20 0.01 4.46 -7.98
N ALA A 21 -0.50 3.50 -7.24
CA ALA A 21 0.13 3.07 -5.99
C ALA A 21 0.11 1.56 -5.89
N TYR A 22 1.10 1.03 -5.21
CA TYR A 22 1.12 -0.39 -4.90
C TYR A 22 1.77 -0.61 -3.53
N VAL A 23 1.56 -1.80 -2.99
CA VAL A 23 2.07 -2.18 -1.68
C VAL A 23 3.10 -3.29 -1.88
N PRO A 24 4.39 -3.03 -1.66
CA PRO A 24 5.42 -4.05 -1.87
C PRO A 24 5.17 -5.35 -1.10
N ASP A 25 4.66 -5.25 0.13
CA ASP A 25 4.46 -6.42 0.97
C ASP A 25 3.15 -7.14 0.73
N LEU A 26 2.28 -6.59 -0.13
CA LEU A 26 1.00 -7.21 -0.48
C LEU A 26 0.89 -7.30 -1.99
N PRO A 27 1.42 -8.39 -2.59
CA PRO A 27 1.37 -8.54 -4.05
C PRO A 27 -0.04 -8.45 -4.59
N GLY A 28 -0.22 -7.71 -5.67
CA GLY A 28 -1.52 -7.51 -6.29
C GLY A 28 -2.38 -6.41 -5.67
N CYS A 29 -1.93 -5.81 -4.58
CA CYS A 29 -2.68 -4.71 -3.96
C CYS A 29 -2.25 -3.40 -4.60
N VAL A 30 -3.07 -2.88 -5.51
CA VAL A 30 -2.76 -1.69 -6.30
C VAL A 30 -3.97 -0.76 -6.33
N ALA A 31 -3.73 0.51 -6.62
CA ALA A 31 -4.78 1.50 -6.75
C ALA A 31 -4.33 2.63 -7.67
N THR A 32 -5.28 3.40 -8.18
CA THR A 32 -4.99 4.58 -8.99
C THR A 32 -5.88 5.73 -8.52
N GLY A 33 -5.51 6.95 -8.90
CA GLY A 33 -6.30 8.12 -8.58
C GLY A 33 -5.84 9.30 -9.42
N GLN A 34 -6.63 10.35 -9.42
CA GLN A 34 -6.33 11.55 -10.20
C GLN A 34 -5.36 12.48 -9.48
N THR A 35 -5.33 12.39 -8.15
CA THR A 35 -4.39 13.16 -7.33
C THR A 35 -3.64 12.20 -6.42
N ARG A 36 -2.54 12.69 -5.87
CA ARG A 36 -1.76 11.91 -4.92
C ARG A 36 -2.61 11.55 -3.69
N GLU A 37 -3.36 12.52 -3.19
CA GLU A 37 -4.21 12.32 -2.02
C GLU A 37 -5.32 11.30 -2.28
N GLU A 38 -5.93 11.39 -3.45
CA GLU A 38 -6.96 10.43 -3.83
C GLU A 38 -6.36 9.02 -3.93
N THR A 39 -5.18 8.92 -4.54
CA THR A 39 -4.51 7.63 -4.71
C THR A 39 -4.15 7.03 -3.34
N GLU A 40 -3.70 7.86 -2.41
CA GLU A 40 -3.42 7.40 -1.06
C GLU A 40 -4.66 6.84 -0.38
N GLN A 41 -5.79 7.52 -0.54
CA GLN A 41 -7.05 7.05 0.02
C GLN A 41 -7.48 5.73 -0.63
N GLN A 42 -7.33 5.64 -1.94
CA GLN A 42 -7.70 4.43 -2.67
C GLN A 42 -6.84 3.24 -2.29
N ILE A 43 -5.54 3.43 -2.13
CA ILE A 43 -4.67 2.32 -1.75
C ILE A 43 -4.94 1.89 -0.30
N ARG A 44 -5.30 2.83 0.58
CA ARG A 44 -5.68 2.51 1.94
C ARG A 44 -6.90 1.58 1.96
N GLU A 45 -7.91 1.92 1.17
CA GLU A 45 -9.12 1.10 1.08
C GLU A 45 -8.82 -0.26 0.46
N ALA A 46 -7.93 -0.29 -0.53
CA ALA A 46 -7.53 -1.54 -1.17
C ALA A 46 -6.82 -2.46 -0.17
N ILE A 47 -5.97 -1.90 0.68
CA ILE A 47 -5.29 -2.68 1.71
C ILE A 47 -6.31 -3.25 2.70
N GLU A 48 -7.25 -2.42 3.16
CA GLU A 48 -8.27 -2.86 4.10
C GLU A 48 -9.08 -4.03 3.54
N LEU A 49 -9.48 -3.90 2.28
CA LEU A 49 -10.24 -4.95 1.62
C LEU A 49 -9.41 -6.23 1.44
N HIS A 50 -8.15 -6.06 1.05
CA HIS A 50 -7.23 -7.18 0.86
C HIS A 50 -7.04 -7.97 2.16
N LEU A 51 -6.81 -7.26 3.26
CA LEU A 51 -6.60 -7.92 4.56
C LEU A 51 -7.87 -8.57 5.07
N ARG A 52 -9.03 -7.94 4.82
CA ARG A 52 -10.30 -8.54 5.20
C ARG A 52 -10.51 -9.87 4.50
N GLY A 53 -10.23 -9.92 3.19
CA GLY A 53 -10.35 -11.16 2.43
C GLY A 53 -9.43 -12.24 2.97
N MET A 54 -8.20 -11.87 3.33
CA MET A 54 -7.26 -12.84 3.89
C MET A 54 -7.75 -13.39 5.22
N ARG A 55 -8.30 -12.52 6.09
CA ARG A 55 -8.82 -12.97 7.39
C ARG A 55 -10.01 -13.91 7.19
N GLU A 56 -10.88 -13.61 6.25
CA GLU A 56 -12.04 -14.46 5.97
C GLU A 56 -11.62 -15.83 5.46
N ASP A 57 -10.51 -15.88 4.72
CA ASP A 57 -9.98 -17.13 4.20
C ASP A 57 -9.07 -17.85 5.20
N GLY A 58 -8.90 -17.29 6.39
CA GLY A 58 -8.05 -17.88 7.42
C GLY A 58 -6.57 -17.79 7.11
N LEU A 59 -6.18 -16.87 6.23
CA LEU A 59 -4.77 -16.70 5.88
C LEU A 59 -4.08 -15.77 6.86
N PRO A 60 -2.80 -15.99 7.14
CA PRO A 60 -2.07 -15.09 8.02
C PRO A 60 -1.88 -13.73 7.35
N ILE A 61 -1.98 -12.68 8.16
CA ILE A 61 -1.76 -11.31 7.69
C ILE A 61 -0.26 -11.10 7.54
N PRO A 62 0.23 -10.70 6.35
CA PRO A 62 1.67 -10.52 6.14
C PRO A 62 2.22 -9.40 7.01
N GLU A 63 3.44 -9.56 7.45
CA GLU A 63 4.16 -8.49 8.13
C GLU A 63 4.83 -7.60 7.11
N ALA A 64 4.94 -6.32 7.46
CA ALA A 64 5.65 -5.39 6.60
C ALA A 64 7.15 -5.61 6.79
N VAL A 65 7.82 -6.06 5.73
CA VAL A 65 9.26 -6.27 5.76
C VAL A 65 10.01 -5.28 4.89
N SER A 66 9.30 -4.57 4.02
CA SER A 66 9.91 -3.55 3.17
C SER A 66 10.12 -2.26 3.95
N GLN A 67 11.21 -1.57 3.63
CA GLN A 67 11.53 -0.28 4.23
C GLN A 67 11.75 0.73 3.12
N VAL A 68 11.45 1.99 3.41
CA VAL A 68 11.64 3.08 2.45
C VAL A 68 12.85 3.90 2.90
N GLU A 69 13.81 4.04 2.02
CA GLU A 69 15.01 4.83 2.27
C GLU A 69 15.28 5.75 1.09
N TYR A 70 15.77 6.93 1.40
CA TYR A 70 16.18 7.90 0.38
C TYR A 70 17.69 8.01 0.44
N VAL A 71 18.32 7.85 -0.71
CA VAL A 71 19.78 7.87 -0.81
C VAL A 71 20.18 9.01 -1.72
N GLU A 72 21.05 9.89 -1.26
CA GLU A 72 21.55 10.96 -2.09
C GLU A 72 22.74 10.47 -2.88
N VAL A 73 22.72 10.75 -4.16
CA VAL A 73 23.84 10.42 -5.05
C VAL A 73 24.14 11.63 -5.93
N PRO A 74 25.38 11.82 -6.32
CA PRO A 74 25.73 12.86 -7.29
C PRO A 74 25.09 12.52 -8.64
N ALA A 75 24.49 13.50 -9.28
CA ALA A 75 23.84 13.27 -10.58
C ALA A 75 24.41 14.21 -11.63
#